data_d25e73209dc93f4330eb809c198414b8
#
_entry.id   d25e73209dc93f4330eb809c198414b8
#
_cell.length_a   1.000
_cell.length_b   1.000
_cell.length_c   1.000
_cell.angle_alpha   90.00
_cell.angle_beta   90.00
_cell.angle_gamma   90.00
#
_symmetry.space_group_name_H-M   'P 1'
#
loop_
_entity.id
_entity.type
_entity.pdbx_description
1 polymer ?
#
loop_
_entity_poly.entity_id
_entity_poly.type
_entity_poly.pdbx_seq_one_letter_code
_entity_poly.pdbx_strand_id
1 'polypeptide(L)'
;MNLLAIDTCTEIASVTLMTSESRVSRVLSGVQKSSGHILKLCDEVFQETDTLIKDVDSIIFTKGPGAFTGVRMCVGVVQGLSMSCNIPTMGFSTLELLGFRASQILNSEKIAVALDARMGEVYWAIYNQGKISKLRICNPRDVDILDTNYIGVGTGWDAYGDMLSSASGVIETDLTIFPESSSLIDLALESFSRGESSDFELPQPIYLR
;
A
#
# COMPACT_ATOMS: atom_id res chain seq x y z
N MET A 1 3.21 15.94 -14.92
CA MET A 1 2.28 14.86 -14.51
C MET A 1 2.01 15.02 -13.03
N ASN A 2 0.74 15.12 -12.66
CA ASN A 2 0.29 15.31 -11.28
C ASN A 2 -0.37 14.02 -10.79
N LEU A 3 0.19 13.38 -9.77
CA LEU A 3 -0.31 12.13 -9.22
C LEU A 3 -0.74 12.33 -7.76
N LEU A 4 -1.99 11.97 -7.45
CA LEU A 4 -2.48 11.91 -6.08
C LEU A 4 -2.43 10.46 -5.60
N ALA A 5 -1.70 10.16 -4.54
CA ALA A 5 -1.66 8.84 -3.93
C ALA A 5 -2.37 8.81 -2.58
N ILE A 6 -3.19 7.77 -2.34
CA ILE A 6 -3.96 7.59 -1.10
C ILE A 6 -3.77 6.16 -0.57
N ASP A 7 -3.35 6.05 0.68
CA ASP A 7 -3.32 4.79 1.42
C ASP A 7 -3.96 4.94 2.80
N THR A 8 -4.85 4.02 3.14
CA THR A 8 -5.49 3.94 4.46
C THR A 8 -5.68 2.49 4.94
N CYS A 9 -5.03 1.54 4.27
CA CYS A 9 -5.30 0.11 4.45
C CYS A 9 -4.69 -0.50 5.72
N THR A 10 -3.78 0.20 6.39
CA THR A 10 -3.12 -0.25 7.65
C THR A 10 -3.36 0.74 8.81
N GLU A 11 -2.56 0.67 9.86
CA GLU A 11 -2.60 1.58 11.01
C GLU A 11 -2.20 3.01 10.64
N ILE A 12 -1.48 3.18 9.56
CA ILE A 12 -1.11 4.49 8.99
C ILE A 12 -2.08 4.84 7.87
N ALA A 13 -2.46 6.10 7.79
CA ALA A 13 -3.14 6.67 6.64
C ALA A 13 -2.27 7.78 6.07
N SER A 14 -2.12 7.82 4.76
CA SER A 14 -1.27 8.81 4.11
C SER A 14 -1.83 9.27 2.77
N VAL A 15 -1.54 10.51 2.44
CA VAL A 15 -1.85 11.14 1.16
C VAL A 15 -0.61 11.83 0.65
N THR A 16 -0.29 11.64 -0.62
CA THR A 16 0.82 12.31 -1.30
C THR A 16 0.34 12.89 -2.62
N LEU A 17 0.65 14.15 -2.85
CA LEU A 17 0.50 14.77 -4.16
C LEU A 17 1.89 15.04 -4.74
N MET A 18 2.14 14.48 -5.92
CA MET A 18 3.31 14.76 -6.74
C MET A 18 2.89 15.63 -7.91
N THR A 19 3.60 16.72 -8.11
CA THR A 19 3.49 17.59 -9.28
C THR A 19 4.79 17.58 -10.08
N SER A 20 4.89 18.38 -11.15
CA SER A 20 6.17 18.58 -11.85
C SER A 20 7.22 19.32 -11.01
N GLU A 21 6.80 20.04 -9.98
CA GLU A 21 7.65 20.95 -9.20
C GLU A 21 7.90 20.45 -7.76
N SER A 22 6.99 19.65 -7.22
CA SER A 22 7.02 19.25 -5.80
C SER A 22 6.39 17.89 -5.54
N ARG A 23 6.76 17.31 -4.40
CA ARG A 23 6.09 16.14 -3.81
C ARG A 23 5.80 16.45 -2.35
N VAL A 24 4.52 16.54 -2.01
CA VAL A 24 4.05 16.85 -0.66
C VAL A 24 3.29 15.68 -0.09
N SER A 25 3.63 15.27 1.12
CA SER A 25 3.01 14.14 1.82
C SER A 25 2.41 14.55 3.15
N ARG A 26 1.30 13.91 3.50
CA ARG A 26 0.68 13.97 4.82
C ARG A 26 0.46 12.58 5.35
N VAL A 27 0.81 12.38 6.60
CA VAL A 27 0.71 11.09 7.29
C VAL A 27 -0.08 11.24 8.57
N LEU A 28 -1.02 10.35 8.81
CA LEU A 28 -1.82 10.26 10.03
C LEU A 28 -1.63 8.88 10.64
N SER A 29 -1.16 8.82 11.88
CA SER A 29 -1.02 7.58 12.65
C SER A 29 -2.04 7.53 13.79
N GLY A 30 -2.51 6.32 14.16
CA GLY A 30 -3.38 6.08 15.31
C GLY A 30 -4.85 5.90 14.98
N VAL A 31 -5.70 5.84 16.04
CA VAL A 31 -7.09 5.34 16.01
C VAL A 31 -8.09 6.30 15.32
N GLN A 32 -7.71 7.52 15.02
CA GLN A 32 -8.66 8.55 14.52
C GLN A 32 -8.73 8.63 12.99
N LYS A 33 -8.74 7.50 12.31
CA LYS A 33 -8.89 7.49 10.85
C LYS A 33 -10.37 7.53 10.48
N SER A 34 -10.80 8.62 9.89
CA SER A 34 -12.12 8.74 9.25
C SER A 34 -11.98 9.30 7.85
N SER A 35 -12.99 9.08 7.01
CA SER A 35 -13.02 9.66 5.66
C SER A 35 -12.86 11.18 5.67
N GLY A 36 -13.41 11.86 6.69
CA GLY A 36 -13.23 13.31 6.87
C GLY A 36 -11.78 13.71 7.10
N HIS A 37 -10.99 12.93 7.83
CA HIS A 37 -9.56 13.20 8.00
C HIS A 37 -8.78 12.99 6.70
N ILE A 38 -9.10 11.95 5.92
CA ILE A 38 -8.41 11.70 4.65
C ILE A 38 -8.69 12.82 3.64
N LEU A 39 -9.92 13.29 3.53
CA LEU A 39 -10.26 14.43 2.68
C LEU A 39 -9.53 15.71 3.14
N LYS A 40 -9.36 15.90 4.46
CA LYS A 40 -8.56 17.01 4.98
C LYS A 40 -7.08 16.89 4.59
N LEU A 41 -6.47 15.69 4.65
CA LEU A 41 -5.11 15.50 4.17
C LEU A 41 -4.98 15.76 2.66
N CYS A 42 -5.99 15.38 1.87
CA CYS A 42 -6.05 15.74 0.44
C CYS A 42 -6.05 17.27 0.26
N ASP A 43 -6.91 17.95 1.01
CA ASP A 43 -7.03 19.42 0.96
C ASP A 43 -5.71 20.11 1.31
N GLU A 44 -5.02 19.64 2.36
CA GLU A 44 -3.73 20.17 2.78
C GLU A 44 -2.64 20.02 1.71
N VAL A 45 -2.54 18.87 1.03
CA VAL A 45 -1.54 18.68 -0.04
C VAL A 45 -1.88 19.51 -1.28
N PHE A 46 -3.17 19.68 -1.60
CA PHE A 46 -3.61 20.57 -2.67
C PHE A 46 -3.30 22.04 -2.41
N GLN A 47 -3.57 22.51 -1.18
CA GLN A 47 -3.28 23.90 -0.78
C GLN A 47 -1.78 24.20 -0.82
N GLU A 48 -0.93 23.28 -0.34
CA GLU A 48 0.51 23.49 -0.30
C GLU A 48 1.16 23.49 -1.69
N THR A 49 0.59 22.76 -2.63
CA THR A 49 1.10 22.69 -4.01
C THR A 49 0.41 23.66 -4.97
N ASP A 50 -0.54 24.47 -4.48
CA ASP A 50 -1.40 25.34 -5.31
C ASP A 50 -2.01 24.62 -6.51
N THR A 51 -2.42 23.36 -6.31
CA THR A 51 -2.94 22.46 -7.35
C THR A 51 -4.42 22.22 -7.11
N LEU A 52 -5.22 22.11 -8.15
CA LEU A 52 -6.63 21.76 -8.04
C LEU A 52 -6.84 20.28 -8.40
N ILE A 53 -7.86 19.65 -7.81
CA ILE A 53 -8.19 18.23 -8.07
C ILE A 53 -8.39 17.94 -9.58
N LYS A 54 -8.93 18.88 -10.34
CA LYS A 54 -9.13 18.76 -11.80
C LYS A 54 -7.81 18.70 -12.59
N ASP A 55 -6.70 19.11 -11.98
CA ASP A 55 -5.38 19.13 -12.60
C ASP A 55 -4.58 17.84 -12.30
N VAL A 56 -5.20 16.88 -11.58
CA VAL A 56 -4.63 15.57 -11.29
C VAL A 56 -4.78 14.65 -12.50
N ASP A 57 -3.67 14.10 -12.96
CA ASP A 57 -3.63 13.20 -14.12
C ASP A 57 -4.07 11.77 -13.76
N SER A 58 -3.80 11.32 -12.51
CA SER A 58 -4.20 10.00 -12.02
C SER A 58 -4.26 9.95 -10.49
N ILE A 59 -5.18 9.12 -9.96
CA ILE A 59 -5.22 8.78 -8.54
C ILE A 59 -4.68 7.38 -8.35
N ILE A 60 -3.62 7.26 -7.56
CA ILE A 60 -2.96 6.01 -7.20
C ILE A 60 -3.44 5.60 -5.81
N PHE A 61 -3.79 4.34 -5.59
CA PHE A 61 -4.36 3.95 -4.31
C PHE A 61 -4.05 2.52 -3.91
N THR A 62 -4.13 2.25 -2.61
CA THR A 62 -4.13 0.87 -2.10
C THR A 62 -5.55 0.31 -2.08
N LYS A 63 -5.71 -0.87 -2.64
CA LYS A 63 -7.00 -1.59 -2.71
C LYS A 63 -7.11 -2.74 -1.70
N GLY A 64 -6.21 -2.77 -0.70
CA GLY A 64 -6.12 -3.85 0.27
C GLY A 64 -5.20 -5.00 -0.20
N PRO A 65 -5.14 -6.10 0.56
CA PRO A 65 -5.85 -6.36 1.81
C PRO A 65 -5.34 -5.52 2.98
N GLY A 66 -6.13 -5.48 4.07
CA GLY A 66 -5.77 -4.74 5.27
C GLY A 66 -6.95 -4.55 6.21
N ALA A 67 -6.90 -3.49 7.03
CA ALA A 67 -7.99 -3.15 7.95
C ALA A 67 -9.30 -2.91 7.21
N PHE A 68 -10.34 -3.66 7.56
CA PHE A 68 -11.64 -3.68 6.88
C PHE A 68 -12.23 -2.28 6.58
N THR A 69 -12.24 -1.42 7.61
CA THR A 69 -12.72 -0.04 7.46
C THR A 69 -11.78 0.81 6.62
N GLY A 70 -10.46 0.62 6.80
CA GLY A 70 -9.44 1.37 6.07
C GLY A 70 -9.48 1.11 4.57
N VAL A 71 -9.58 -0.15 4.15
CA VAL A 71 -9.69 -0.53 2.72
C VAL A 71 -10.93 0.10 2.07
N ARG A 72 -12.10 0.02 2.75
CA ARG A 72 -13.33 0.61 2.21
C ARG A 72 -13.29 2.13 2.17
N MET A 73 -12.65 2.74 3.16
CA MET A 73 -12.45 4.18 3.20
C MET A 73 -11.56 4.65 2.05
N CYS A 74 -10.44 3.97 1.79
CA CYS A 74 -9.56 4.27 0.67
C CYS A 74 -10.34 4.23 -0.65
N VAL A 75 -10.93 3.09 -0.93
CA VAL A 75 -11.68 2.86 -2.18
C VAL A 75 -12.83 3.87 -2.32
N GLY A 76 -13.62 4.11 -1.27
CA GLY A 76 -14.75 5.04 -1.33
C GLY A 76 -14.33 6.50 -1.57
N VAL A 77 -13.25 6.96 -0.94
CA VAL A 77 -12.69 8.31 -1.20
C VAL A 77 -12.19 8.41 -2.64
N VAL A 78 -11.43 7.40 -3.11
CA VAL A 78 -10.91 7.37 -4.48
C VAL A 78 -12.04 7.33 -5.52
N GLN A 79 -13.08 6.51 -5.30
CA GLN A 79 -14.28 6.50 -6.15
C GLN A 79 -14.92 7.89 -6.24
N GLY A 80 -15.11 8.55 -5.09
CA GLY A 80 -15.72 9.89 -5.04
C GLY A 80 -14.90 10.93 -5.81
N LEU A 81 -13.58 10.96 -5.61
CA LEU A 81 -12.68 11.90 -6.28
C LEU A 81 -12.58 11.61 -7.79
N SER A 82 -12.37 10.35 -8.17
CA SER A 82 -12.27 9.91 -9.56
C SER A 82 -13.54 10.25 -10.34
N MET A 83 -14.70 9.90 -9.81
CA MET A 83 -15.99 10.15 -10.48
C MET A 83 -16.33 11.65 -10.58
N SER A 84 -15.97 12.46 -9.58
CA SER A 84 -16.29 13.89 -9.57
C SER A 84 -15.57 14.69 -10.67
N CYS A 85 -14.36 14.28 -11.03
CA CYS A 85 -13.50 14.99 -11.97
C CYS A 85 -13.08 14.13 -13.19
N ASN A 86 -13.64 12.92 -13.33
CA ASN A 86 -13.30 11.96 -14.39
C ASN A 86 -11.78 11.69 -14.46
N ILE A 87 -11.17 11.37 -13.30
CA ILE A 87 -9.73 11.10 -13.17
C ILE A 87 -9.51 9.60 -13.22
N PRO A 88 -8.61 9.07 -14.09
CA PRO A 88 -8.27 7.65 -14.11
C PRO A 88 -7.55 7.22 -12.84
N THR A 89 -7.64 5.94 -12.50
CA THR A 89 -7.08 5.39 -11.27
C THR A 89 -6.14 4.21 -11.52
N MET A 90 -5.19 3.99 -10.61
CA MET A 90 -4.35 2.79 -10.59
C MET A 90 -4.28 2.25 -9.17
N GLY A 91 -4.70 1.01 -8.98
CA GLY A 91 -4.78 0.39 -7.66
C GLY A 91 -3.73 -0.70 -7.45
N PHE A 92 -2.97 -0.61 -6.36
CA PHE A 92 -1.99 -1.61 -5.92
C PHE A 92 -2.47 -2.37 -4.69
N SER A 93 -1.96 -3.58 -4.49
CA SER A 93 -2.20 -4.25 -3.22
C SER A 93 -1.35 -3.64 -2.10
N THR A 94 -1.86 -3.72 -0.87
CA THR A 94 -1.11 -3.25 0.31
C THR A 94 0.18 -4.04 0.53
N LEU A 95 0.16 -5.36 0.21
CA LEU A 95 1.36 -6.19 0.32
C LEU A 95 2.41 -5.82 -0.73
N GLU A 96 1.98 -5.48 -1.95
CA GLU A 96 2.87 -5.03 -3.02
C GLU A 96 3.56 -3.70 -2.66
N LEU A 97 2.79 -2.72 -2.19
CA LEU A 97 3.33 -1.45 -1.72
C LEU A 97 4.31 -1.66 -0.58
N LEU A 98 3.97 -2.50 0.41
CA LEU A 98 4.84 -2.76 1.55
C LEU A 98 6.13 -3.49 1.13
N GLY A 99 6.02 -4.49 0.25
CA GLY A 99 7.17 -5.20 -0.30
C GLY A 99 8.09 -4.28 -1.11
N PHE A 100 7.51 -3.45 -1.98
CA PHE A 100 8.23 -2.45 -2.74
C PHE A 100 8.98 -1.46 -1.82
N ARG A 101 8.27 -0.84 -0.88
CA ARG A 101 8.87 0.12 0.07
C ARG A 101 9.99 -0.51 0.89
N ALA A 102 9.76 -1.72 1.41
CA ALA A 102 10.78 -2.44 2.18
C ALA A 102 12.02 -2.73 1.32
N SER A 103 11.83 -3.12 0.07
CA SER A 103 12.96 -3.39 -0.83
C SER A 103 13.83 -2.16 -1.05
N GLN A 104 13.24 -0.98 -1.14
CA GLN A 104 13.96 0.29 -1.29
C GLN A 104 14.71 0.68 0.01
N ILE A 105 14.04 0.59 1.17
CA ILE A 105 14.63 0.99 2.46
C ILE A 105 15.75 0.05 2.88
N LEU A 106 15.54 -1.26 2.73
CA LEU A 106 16.48 -2.31 3.16
C LEU A 106 17.53 -2.64 2.09
N ASN A 107 17.41 -2.04 0.91
CA ASN A 107 18.23 -2.38 -0.26
C ASN A 107 18.30 -3.89 -0.50
N SER A 108 17.14 -4.56 -0.42
CA SER A 108 16.99 -6.00 -0.59
C SER A 108 15.88 -6.32 -1.58
N GLU A 109 16.15 -7.20 -2.52
CA GLU A 109 15.17 -7.65 -3.50
C GLU A 109 14.24 -8.76 -2.98
N LYS A 110 14.53 -9.32 -1.79
CA LYS A 110 13.86 -10.50 -1.23
C LYS A 110 13.12 -10.15 0.04
N ILE A 111 11.83 -9.88 -0.06
CA ILE A 111 10.98 -9.47 1.06
C ILE A 111 9.83 -10.48 1.23
N ALA A 112 9.68 -11.00 2.46
CA ALA A 112 8.55 -11.81 2.87
C ALA A 112 7.51 -10.93 3.57
N VAL A 113 6.41 -10.63 2.89
CA VAL A 113 5.40 -9.67 3.36
C VAL A 113 4.28 -10.43 4.07
N ALA A 114 4.01 -10.07 5.33
CA ALA A 114 2.90 -10.61 6.10
C ALA A 114 2.13 -9.50 6.82
N LEU A 115 0.81 -9.43 6.61
CA LEU A 115 -0.08 -8.56 7.40
C LEU A 115 -1.01 -9.43 8.25
N ASP A 116 -1.28 -9.01 9.47
CA ASP A 116 -2.24 -9.69 10.36
C ASP A 116 -3.65 -9.63 9.75
N ALA A 117 -4.19 -10.79 9.36
CA ALA A 117 -5.54 -10.94 8.81
C ALA A 117 -6.59 -11.19 9.91
N ARG A 118 -6.17 -11.20 11.19
CA ARG A 118 -6.95 -11.57 12.36
C ARG A 118 -7.32 -13.08 12.39
N MET A 119 -7.94 -13.52 13.47
CA MET A 119 -8.43 -14.89 13.63
C MET A 119 -7.37 -15.99 13.44
N GLY A 120 -6.08 -15.68 13.66
CA GLY A 120 -4.99 -16.64 13.52
C GLY A 120 -4.48 -16.82 12.09
N GLU A 121 -4.79 -15.90 11.19
CA GLU A 121 -4.39 -15.91 9.77
C GLU A 121 -3.54 -14.69 9.41
N VAL A 122 -2.79 -14.81 8.33
CA VAL A 122 -2.02 -13.73 7.73
C VAL A 122 -2.38 -13.55 6.26
N TYR A 123 -2.37 -12.29 5.80
CA TYR A 123 -2.21 -12.00 4.38
C TYR A 123 -0.73 -12.15 4.04
N TRP A 124 -0.42 -13.01 3.11
CA TRP A 124 0.94 -13.39 2.74
C TRP A 124 1.23 -13.14 1.27
N ALA A 125 2.42 -12.62 1.00
CA ALA A 125 2.99 -12.55 -0.34
C ALA A 125 4.52 -12.46 -0.25
N ILE A 126 5.18 -12.82 -1.35
CA ILE A 126 6.63 -12.71 -1.53
C ILE A 126 6.87 -11.60 -2.55
N TYR A 127 7.68 -10.61 -2.17
CA TYR A 127 8.19 -9.61 -3.11
C TYR A 127 9.63 -9.98 -3.47
N ASN A 128 9.89 -10.16 -4.75
CA ASN A 128 11.19 -10.57 -5.25
C ASN A 128 11.48 -9.95 -6.60
N GLN A 129 12.61 -9.27 -6.74
CA GLN A 129 13.07 -8.64 -7.98
C GLN A 129 12.00 -7.76 -8.66
N GLY A 130 11.39 -6.87 -7.89
CA GLY A 130 10.36 -5.95 -8.40
C GLY A 130 8.99 -6.58 -8.67
N LYS A 131 8.76 -7.83 -8.27
CA LYS A 131 7.50 -8.54 -8.50
C LYS A 131 6.91 -9.09 -7.22
N ILE A 132 5.60 -8.93 -7.10
CA ILE A 132 4.83 -9.54 -6.01
C ILE A 132 4.28 -10.90 -6.46
N SER A 133 4.34 -11.91 -5.58
CA SER A 133 3.71 -13.21 -5.81
C SER A 133 2.19 -13.13 -5.72
N LYS A 134 1.50 -14.23 -6.00
CA LYS A 134 0.06 -14.33 -5.75
C LYS A 134 -0.22 -14.09 -4.27
N LEU A 135 -1.10 -13.11 -4.01
CA LEU A 135 -1.56 -12.80 -2.66
C LEU A 135 -2.47 -13.93 -2.14
N ARG A 136 -2.33 -14.28 -0.89
CA ARG A 136 -3.19 -15.28 -0.24
C ARG A 136 -3.45 -14.95 1.23
N ILE A 137 -4.52 -15.50 1.78
CA ILE A 137 -4.75 -15.59 3.21
C ILE A 137 -4.47 -17.04 3.63
N CYS A 138 -3.73 -17.23 4.71
CA CYS A 138 -3.38 -18.57 5.19
C CYS A 138 -3.04 -18.56 6.68
N ASN A 139 -2.99 -19.76 7.28
CA ASN A 139 -2.39 -19.91 8.59
C ASN A 139 -0.89 -19.57 8.52
N PRO A 140 -0.30 -18.92 9.54
CA PRO A 140 1.13 -18.61 9.58
C PRO A 140 2.07 -19.82 9.42
N ARG A 141 1.57 -21.03 9.67
CA ARG A 141 2.33 -22.29 9.50
C ARG A 141 2.31 -22.83 8.09
N ASP A 142 1.44 -22.31 7.22
CA ASP A 142 1.22 -22.78 5.86
C ASP A 142 1.83 -21.84 4.81
N VAL A 143 2.75 -20.95 5.24
CA VAL A 143 3.47 -20.05 4.35
C VAL A 143 4.55 -20.80 3.55
N ASP A 144 5.06 -20.16 2.50
CA ASP A 144 6.09 -20.76 1.66
C ASP A 144 7.41 -20.91 2.43
N ILE A 145 8.11 -22.01 2.20
CA ILE A 145 9.50 -22.19 2.67
C ILE A 145 10.39 -21.32 1.77
N LEU A 146 11.16 -20.46 2.39
CA LEU A 146 12.05 -19.50 1.74
C LEU A 146 13.52 -19.78 2.13
N ASP A 147 14.45 -19.16 1.43
CA ASP A 147 15.83 -19.12 1.87
C ASP A 147 16.05 -18.07 2.99
N THR A 148 17.17 -18.11 3.67
CA THR A 148 17.49 -17.21 4.80
C THR A 148 17.81 -15.77 4.39
N ASN A 149 17.81 -15.45 3.08
CA ASN A 149 18.10 -14.11 2.58
C ASN A 149 16.85 -13.25 2.43
N TYR A 150 15.66 -13.78 2.77
CA TYR A 150 14.45 -12.99 2.81
C TYR A 150 14.34 -12.23 4.14
N ILE A 151 13.83 -11.00 4.05
CA ILE A 151 13.54 -10.16 5.22
C ILE A 151 12.04 -10.10 5.42
N GLY A 152 11.57 -10.40 6.61
CA GLY A 152 10.15 -10.36 6.98
C GLY A 152 9.70 -8.94 7.32
N VAL A 153 8.59 -8.47 6.73
CA VAL A 153 8.01 -7.15 7.00
C VAL A 153 6.51 -7.20 7.16
N GLY A 154 5.99 -6.29 7.98
CA GLY A 154 4.56 -6.08 8.20
C GLY A 154 4.02 -6.68 9.49
N THR A 155 2.79 -6.32 9.83
CA THR A 155 2.15 -6.62 11.13
C THR A 155 1.91 -8.10 11.41
N GLY A 156 1.93 -8.95 10.39
CA GLY A 156 1.87 -10.41 10.56
C GLY A 156 3.10 -10.97 11.26
N TRP A 157 4.28 -10.38 11.03
CA TRP A 157 5.51 -10.78 11.71
C TRP A 157 5.54 -10.33 13.17
N ASP A 158 4.94 -9.19 13.50
CA ASP A 158 4.75 -8.78 14.90
C ASP A 158 3.80 -9.74 15.65
N ALA A 159 2.71 -10.13 15.01
CA ALA A 159 1.69 -10.97 15.62
C ALA A 159 2.06 -12.47 15.70
N TYR A 160 2.77 -13.00 14.69
CA TYR A 160 3.01 -14.45 14.51
C TYR A 160 4.46 -14.78 14.13
N GLY A 161 5.44 -13.97 14.52
CA GLY A 161 6.84 -14.06 14.10
C GLY A 161 7.47 -15.44 14.29
N ASP A 162 7.30 -16.06 15.47
CA ASP A 162 7.83 -17.40 15.76
C ASP A 162 7.26 -18.48 14.81
N MET A 163 5.96 -18.41 14.51
CA MET A 163 5.30 -19.36 13.61
C MET A 163 5.77 -19.16 12.16
N LEU A 164 5.82 -17.89 11.72
CA LEU A 164 6.27 -17.52 10.37
C LEU A 164 7.75 -17.90 10.17
N SER A 165 8.64 -17.59 11.12
CA SER A 165 10.05 -17.95 11.03
C SER A 165 10.25 -19.46 10.98
N SER A 166 9.55 -20.21 11.83
CA SER A 166 9.62 -21.68 11.86
C SER A 166 9.09 -22.31 10.57
N ALA A 167 8.09 -21.73 9.95
CA ALA A 167 7.47 -22.27 8.72
C ALA A 167 8.24 -21.84 7.47
N SER A 168 8.66 -20.58 7.38
CA SER A 168 9.28 -20.02 6.17
C SER A 168 10.80 -20.18 6.13
N GLY A 169 11.47 -20.26 7.28
CA GLY A 169 12.92 -20.20 7.38
C GLY A 169 13.50 -18.78 7.41
N VAL A 170 12.64 -17.75 7.36
CA VAL A 170 13.06 -16.35 7.48
C VAL A 170 13.44 -16.04 8.92
N ILE A 171 14.64 -15.45 9.12
CA ILE A 171 15.20 -15.16 10.45
C ILE A 171 15.33 -13.65 10.72
N GLU A 172 15.41 -12.83 9.67
CA GLU A 172 15.54 -11.38 9.77
C GLU A 172 14.18 -10.71 9.52
N THR A 173 13.81 -9.76 10.39
CA THR A 173 12.55 -9.02 10.26
C THR A 173 12.75 -7.54 10.52
N ASP A 174 12.02 -6.69 9.81
CA ASP A 174 11.88 -5.27 10.13
C ASP A 174 10.40 -4.93 10.33
N LEU A 175 10.05 -4.60 11.56
CA LEU A 175 8.68 -4.27 11.98
C LEU A 175 8.38 -2.77 11.95
N THR A 176 9.35 -1.95 11.55
CA THR A 176 9.22 -0.48 11.53
C THR A 176 8.73 0.06 10.20
N ILE A 177 8.70 -0.77 9.16
CA ILE A 177 8.29 -0.37 7.81
C ILE A 177 6.79 -0.58 7.64
N PHE A 178 6.10 0.50 7.29
CA PHE A 178 4.67 0.52 6.98
C PHE A 178 4.44 0.99 5.55
N PRO A 179 3.33 0.61 4.90
CA PRO A 179 2.95 1.17 3.60
C PRO A 179 2.70 2.67 3.74
N GLU A 180 3.07 3.44 2.71
CA GLU A 180 2.95 4.90 2.71
C GLU A 180 2.74 5.42 1.29
N SER A 181 1.86 6.41 1.13
CA SER A 181 1.46 6.96 -0.17
C SER A 181 2.62 7.57 -0.97
N SER A 182 3.70 8.02 -0.32
CA SER A 182 4.90 8.50 -1.02
C SER A 182 5.53 7.39 -1.86
N SER A 183 5.72 6.20 -1.27
CA SER A 183 6.24 5.03 -2.00
C SER A 183 5.25 4.47 -3.02
N LEU A 184 3.95 4.72 -2.83
CA LEU A 184 2.91 4.36 -3.80
C LEU A 184 3.05 5.17 -5.10
N ILE A 185 3.48 6.44 -5.02
CA ILE A 185 3.85 7.23 -6.21
C ILE A 185 5.03 6.58 -6.95
N ASP A 186 6.08 6.17 -6.23
CA ASP A 186 7.26 5.56 -6.86
C ASP A 186 6.94 4.23 -7.54
N LEU A 187 6.10 3.41 -6.90
CA LEU A 187 5.60 2.15 -7.47
C LEU A 187 4.78 2.39 -8.75
N ALA A 188 3.94 3.43 -8.76
CA ALA A 188 3.17 3.81 -9.95
C ALA A 188 4.07 4.30 -11.08
N LEU A 189 5.10 5.10 -10.78
CA LEU A 189 6.07 5.55 -11.78
C LEU A 189 6.84 4.38 -12.41
N GLU A 190 7.22 3.38 -11.62
CA GLU A 190 7.80 2.15 -12.16
C GLU A 190 6.81 1.39 -13.08
N SER A 191 5.54 1.28 -12.68
CA SER A 191 4.50 0.65 -13.49
C SER A 191 4.30 1.38 -14.82
N PHE A 192 4.23 2.71 -14.80
CA PHE A 192 4.16 3.52 -16.03
C PHE A 192 5.39 3.32 -16.92
N SER A 193 6.59 3.20 -16.35
CA SER A 193 7.81 2.93 -17.12
C SER A 193 7.81 1.57 -17.81
N ARG A 194 7.06 0.60 -17.27
CA ARG A 194 6.82 -0.73 -17.87
C ARG A 194 5.69 -0.74 -18.90
N GLY A 195 5.04 0.41 -19.16
CA GLY A 195 3.94 0.55 -20.11
C GLY A 195 2.55 0.23 -19.52
N GLU A 196 2.43 0.07 -18.22
CA GLU A 196 1.13 0.01 -17.54
C GLU A 196 0.50 1.40 -17.51
N SER A 197 -0.82 1.49 -17.39
CA SER A 197 -1.54 2.77 -17.39
C SER A 197 -2.68 2.76 -16.38
N SER A 198 -3.03 3.93 -15.89
CA SER A 198 -4.28 4.14 -15.15
C SER A 198 -5.48 3.94 -16.07
N ASP A 199 -6.59 3.52 -15.52
CA ASP A 199 -7.84 3.29 -16.22
C ASP A 199 -9.02 4.00 -15.55
N PHE A 200 -10.18 3.96 -16.20
CA PHE A 200 -11.43 4.55 -15.71
C PHE A 200 -12.37 3.49 -15.10
N GLU A 201 -11.87 2.30 -14.81
CA GLU A 201 -12.64 1.31 -14.10
C GLU A 201 -12.94 1.78 -12.67
N LEU A 202 -14.12 1.45 -12.18
CA LEU A 202 -14.50 1.83 -10.83
C LEU A 202 -13.57 1.13 -9.81
N PRO A 203 -12.85 1.86 -8.96
CA PRO A 203 -11.98 1.28 -7.94
C PRO A 203 -12.69 0.22 -7.11
N GLN A 204 -12.07 -0.94 -6.94
CA GLN A 204 -12.64 -2.05 -6.17
C GLN A 204 -11.65 -2.55 -5.11
N PRO A 205 -12.13 -2.94 -3.92
CA PRO A 205 -11.27 -3.55 -2.91
C PRO A 205 -10.90 -4.99 -3.26
N ILE A 206 -9.71 -5.42 -2.86
CA ILE A 206 -9.32 -6.83 -2.87
C ILE A 206 -9.79 -7.49 -1.58
N TYR A 207 -10.54 -8.58 -1.72
CA TYR A 207 -10.88 -9.50 -0.65
C TYR A 207 -10.24 -10.85 -0.92
N LEU A 208 -9.35 -11.28 -0.03
CA LEU A 208 -8.76 -12.61 -0.06
C LEU A 208 -9.55 -13.52 0.90
N ARG A 209 -10.06 -14.60 0.38
CA ARG A 209 -10.68 -15.69 1.14
C ARG A 209 -10.34 -17.02 0.51
#